data_3e57637565891073decb40d106147ce1
#
_entry.id   3e57637565891073decb40d106147ce1
#
_cell.length_a   1.000
_cell.length_b   1.000
_cell.length_c   1.000
_cell.angle_alpha   90.00
_cell.angle_beta   90.00
_cell.angle_gamma   90.00
#
_symmetry.space_group_name_H-M   'P 1'
#
loop_
_entity.id
_entity.type
_entity.pdbx_description
1 polymer ?
#
loop_
_entity_poly.entity_id
_entity_poly.type
_entity_poly.pdbx_seq_one_letter_code
_entity_poly.pdbx_strand_id
1 'polypeptide(L)'
;ATFVEGTAESIPLPSDTFDRVYCLFSFRDFHDKQRGLEEILRVLKPGGRLVICDAGKGRFPHGLLGRIWMATVVQWVARVVTKNSDHPWKWLSKTYTHFGTIPHYRKMMRDVGFTQVSGRLLFPFLMAGKLSGEKPLD
;
A
#
# COMPACT_ATOMS: atom_id res chain seq x y z
N ALA A 1 -23.55 -0.37 2.04
CA ALA A 1 -22.31 -0.50 1.28
C ALA A 1 -22.63 -1.19 -0.05
N THR A 2 -22.06 -0.70 -1.14
CA THR A 2 -22.17 -1.32 -2.46
C THR A 2 -20.83 -1.97 -2.79
N PHE A 3 -20.86 -3.21 -3.27
CA PHE A 3 -19.68 -3.92 -3.73
C PHE A 3 -19.64 -3.87 -5.26
N VAL A 4 -18.45 -3.57 -5.79
CA VAL A 4 -18.21 -3.49 -7.24
C VAL A 4 -17.04 -4.40 -7.56
N GLU A 5 -17.20 -5.30 -8.52
CA GLU A 5 -16.13 -6.14 -9.01
C GLU A 5 -15.27 -5.37 -10.01
N GLY A 6 -13.94 -5.46 -9.87
CA GLY A 6 -12.99 -4.75 -10.73
C GLY A 6 -11.56 -4.93 -10.27
N THR A 7 -10.61 -4.37 -11.02
CA THR A 7 -9.21 -4.31 -10.65
C THR A 7 -8.81 -2.88 -10.31
N ALA A 8 -7.72 -2.72 -9.57
CA ALA A 8 -7.21 -1.40 -9.22
C ALA A 8 -6.74 -0.61 -10.46
N GLU A 9 -6.28 -1.34 -11.49
CA GLU A 9 -5.80 -0.80 -12.76
C GLU A 9 -6.92 -0.44 -13.76
N SER A 10 -8.18 -0.81 -13.42
CA SER A 10 -9.36 -0.52 -14.23
C SER A 10 -10.60 -0.49 -13.32
N ILE A 11 -10.80 0.62 -12.65
CA ILE A 11 -11.92 0.81 -11.71
C ILE A 11 -13.18 1.11 -12.51
N PRO A 12 -14.23 0.24 -12.46
CA PRO A 12 -15.44 0.39 -13.27
C PRO A 12 -16.42 1.42 -12.67
N LEU A 13 -15.90 2.59 -12.37
CA LEU A 13 -16.65 3.71 -11.79
C LEU A 13 -16.28 5.01 -12.51
N PRO A 14 -17.20 6.00 -12.58
CA PRO A 14 -16.96 7.25 -13.25
C PRO A 14 -15.81 8.06 -12.61
N SER A 15 -15.24 8.97 -13.40
CA SER A 15 -14.30 9.98 -12.89
C SER A 15 -14.98 10.88 -11.86
N ASP A 16 -14.20 11.52 -11.00
CA ASP A 16 -14.67 12.56 -10.07
C ASP A 16 -15.85 12.15 -9.17
N THR A 17 -15.81 10.87 -8.71
CA THR A 17 -16.90 10.29 -7.93
C THR A 17 -16.68 10.40 -6.42
N PHE A 18 -15.44 10.22 -5.97
CA PHE A 18 -15.15 10.05 -4.55
C PHE A 18 -14.42 11.24 -3.95
N ASP A 19 -14.84 11.64 -2.76
CA ASP A 19 -14.11 12.62 -1.96
C ASP A 19 -12.89 11.99 -1.28
N ARG A 20 -12.95 10.66 -1.02
CA ARG A 20 -11.87 9.91 -0.38
C ARG A 20 -11.79 8.49 -0.91
N VAL A 21 -10.55 8.02 -1.10
CA VAL A 21 -10.23 6.63 -1.41
C VAL A 21 -9.29 6.08 -0.35
N TYR A 22 -9.59 4.91 0.16
CA TYR A 22 -8.76 4.19 1.11
C TYR A 22 -8.29 2.88 0.51
N CYS A 23 -6.99 2.66 0.52
CA CYS A 23 -6.36 1.40 0.12
C CYS A 23 -5.67 0.79 1.34
N LEU A 24 -6.27 -0.26 1.91
CA LEU A 24 -5.81 -0.87 3.15
C LEU A 24 -5.28 -2.28 2.88
N PHE A 25 -3.98 -2.48 3.08
CA PHE A 25 -3.28 -3.77 2.95
C PHE A 25 -3.43 -4.46 1.60
N SER A 26 -3.69 -3.72 0.53
CA SER A 26 -3.89 -4.24 -0.84
C SER A 26 -2.99 -3.58 -1.88
N PHE A 27 -2.38 -2.43 -1.59
CA PHE A 27 -1.54 -1.72 -2.56
C PHE A 27 -0.32 -2.54 -3.00
N ARG A 28 0.23 -3.39 -2.12
CA ARG A 28 1.33 -4.29 -2.46
C ARG A 28 0.96 -5.30 -3.56
N ASP A 29 -0.32 -5.64 -3.65
CA ASP A 29 -0.85 -6.68 -4.53
C ASP A 29 -1.27 -6.12 -5.91
N PHE A 30 -1.22 -4.80 -6.13
CA PHE A 30 -1.44 -4.20 -7.45
C PHE A 30 -0.39 -4.71 -8.43
N HIS A 31 -0.83 -5.18 -9.60
CA HIS A 31 0.06 -5.63 -10.67
C HIS A 31 0.85 -4.46 -11.26
N ASP A 32 0.15 -3.40 -11.64
CA ASP A 32 0.73 -2.12 -12.06
C ASP A 32 0.31 -1.01 -11.09
N LYS A 33 1.24 -0.67 -10.19
CA LYS A 33 0.98 0.35 -9.15
C LYS A 33 0.82 1.74 -9.71
N GLN A 34 1.52 2.05 -10.80
CA GLN A 34 1.38 3.35 -11.44
C GLN A 34 -0.02 3.48 -12.05
N ARG A 35 -0.43 2.48 -12.83
CA ARG A 35 -1.76 2.47 -13.44
C ARG A 35 -2.88 2.48 -12.39
N GLY A 36 -2.73 1.73 -11.30
CA GLY A 36 -3.68 1.76 -10.19
C GLY A 36 -3.78 3.14 -9.52
N LEU A 37 -2.66 3.85 -9.36
CA LEU A 37 -2.67 5.23 -8.84
C LEU A 37 -3.32 6.21 -9.82
N GLU A 38 -3.12 6.05 -11.14
CA GLU A 38 -3.77 6.85 -12.17
C GLU A 38 -5.30 6.67 -12.12
N GLU A 39 -5.77 5.44 -12.01
CA GLU A 39 -7.21 5.12 -11.87
C GLU A 39 -7.80 5.69 -10.58
N ILE A 40 -7.07 5.58 -9.46
CA ILE A 40 -7.51 6.20 -8.20
C ILE A 40 -7.57 7.72 -8.33
N LEU A 41 -6.58 8.33 -8.98
CA LEU A 41 -6.60 9.77 -9.25
C LEU A 41 -7.79 10.16 -10.12
N ARG A 42 -8.11 9.36 -11.13
CA ARG A 42 -9.25 9.58 -12.02
C ARG A 42 -10.58 9.59 -11.26
N VAL A 43 -10.82 8.60 -10.39
CA VAL A 43 -12.11 8.48 -9.68
C VAL A 43 -12.24 9.43 -8.48
N LEU A 44 -11.14 10.01 -7.99
CA LEU A 44 -11.19 11.06 -6.99
C LEU A 44 -11.72 12.36 -7.60
N LYS A 45 -12.56 13.07 -6.87
CA LYS A 45 -12.94 14.46 -7.19
C LYS A 45 -11.73 15.39 -7.04
N PRO A 46 -11.71 16.55 -7.75
CA PRO A 46 -10.76 17.63 -7.43
C PRO A 46 -10.74 17.92 -5.92
N GLY A 47 -9.56 18.02 -5.32
CA GLY A 47 -9.38 18.14 -3.87
C GLY A 47 -9.63 16.85 -3.07
N GLY A 48 -10.04 15.77 -3.71
CA GLY A 48 -10.23 14.47 -3.07
C GLY A 48 -8.91 13.85 -2.61
N ARG A 49 -8.96 13.00 -1.59
CA ARG A 49 -7.77 12.47 -0.92
C ARG A 49 -7.67 10.95 -1.01
N LEU A 50 -6.48 10.47 -1.41
CA LEU A 50 -6.06 9.08 -1.27
C LEU A 50 -5.33 8.86 0.05
N VAL A 51 -5.65 7.75 0.73
CA VAL A 51 -4.88 7.24 1.87
C VAL A 51 -4.58 5.76 1.62
N ILE A 52 -3.29 5.44 1.59
CA ILE A 52 -2.80 4.06 1.52
C ILE A 52 -2.21 3.70 2.88
N CYS A 53 -2.62 2.57 3.42
CA CYS A 53 -2.00 1.96 4.59
C CYS A 53 -1.63 0.51 4.23
N ASP A 54 -0.35 0.24 4.15
CA ASP A 54 0.16 -1.08 3.74
C ASP A 54 1.50 -1.39 4.40
N ALA A 55 2.05 -2.56 4.13
CA ALA A 55 3.40 -2.87 4.53
C ALA A 55 4.36 -1.77 4.09
N GLY A 56 5.22 -1.30 4.97
CA GLY A 56 6.13 -0.20 4.71
C GLY A 56 7.58 -0.63 4.93
N LYS A 57 8.46 -0.33 3.97
CA LYS A 57 9.90 -0.47 4.16
C LYS A 57 10.51 0.86 4.59
N GLY A 58 11.18 0.85 5.73
CA GLY A 58 12.13 1.89 6.11
C GLY A 58 13.40 1.81 5.27
N ARG A 59 14.19 2.91 5.28
CA ARG A 59 15.59 2.87 4.80
C ARG A 59 16.43 2.05 5.78
N PHE A 60 17.61 1.59 5.30
CA PHE A 60 18.59 0.95 6.18
C PHE A 60 18.82 1.78 7.48
N PRO A 61 18.92 1.16 8.67
CA PRO A 61 18.89 -0.29 8.93
C PRO A 61 17.48 -0.89 9.13
N HIS A 62 16.43 -0.08 9.24
CA HIS A 62 15.06 -0.53 9.58
C HIS A 62 14.49 -1.52 8.57
N GLY A 63 14.75 -1.32 7.28
CA GLY A 63 14.30 -2.23 6.24
C GLY A 63 14.91 -3.63 6.35
N LEU A 64 16.20 -3.73 6.77
CA LEU A 64 16.87 -5.00 7.00
C LEU A 64 16.31 -5.71 8.25
N LEU A 65 16.12 -4.97 9.34
CA LEU A 65 15.52 -5.51 10.57
C LEU A 65 14.10 -6.03 10.33
N GLY A 66 13.29 -5.29 9.58
CA GLY A 66 11.95 -5.73 9.19
C GLY A 66 11.96 -7.02 8.37
N ARG A 67 12.91 -7.17 7.45
CA ARG A 67 13.07 -8.42 6.67
C ARG A 67 13.44 -9.61 7.55
N ILE A 68 14.39 -9.44 8.47
CA ILE A 68 14.78 -10.48 9.41
C ILE A 68 13.60 -10.87 10.28
N TRP A 69 12.90 -9.90 10.86
CA TRP A 69 11.71 -10.11 11.68
C TRP A 69 10.64 -10.91 10.93
N MET A 70 10.31 -10.51 9.70
CA MET A 70 9.32 -11.19 8.86
C MET A 70 9.76 -12.61 8.47
N ALA A 71 11.04 -12.81 8.23
CA ALA A 71 11.56 -14.12 7.83
C ALA A 71 11.72 -15.11 9.00
N THR A 72 11.81 -14.62 10.22
CA THR A 72 12.07 -15.44 11.42
C THR A 72 10.89 -15.45 12.37
N VAL A 73 10.67 -14.35 13.08
CA VAL A 73 9.70 -14.29 14.19
C VAL A 73 8.27 -14.48 13.69
N VAL A 74 7.88 -13.79 12.61
CA VAL A 74 6.52 -13.91 12.06
C VAL A 74 6.26 -15.33 11.55
N GLN A 75 7.24 -15.96 10.90
CA GLN A 75 7.10 -17.34 10.42
C GLN A 75 7.03 -18.34 11.57
N TRP A 76 7.82 -18.12 12.62
CA TRP A 76 7.79 -18.98 13.82
C TRP A 76 6.44 -18.88 14.52
N VAL A 77 5.96 -17.66 14.80
CA VAL A 77 4.64 -17.43 15.43
C VAL A 77 3.52 -18.04 14.58
N ALA A 78 3.57 -17.81 13.26
CA ALA A 78 2.57 -18.37 12.35
C ALA A 78 2.52 -19.90 12.40
N ARG A 79 3.67 -20.58 12.42
CA ARG A 79 3.73 -22.05 12.56
C ARG A 79 3.13 -22.54 13.88
N VAL A 80 3.43 -21.85 14.98
CA VAL A 80 2.91 -22.20 16.30
C VAL A 80 1.39 -22.04 16.36
N VAL A 81 0.87 -20.91 15.83
CA VAL A 81 -0.56 -20.61 15.88
C VAL A 81 -1.37 -21.49 14.91
N THR A 82 -0.89 -21.66 13.68
CA THR A 82 -1.62 -22.44 12.67
C THR A 82 -1.38 -23.94 12.76
N LYS A 83 -0.36 -24.36 13.51
CA LYS A 83 0.10 -25.75 13.58
C LYS A 83 0.38 -26.37 12.20
N ASN A 84 0.62 -25.53 11.20
CA ASN A 84 0.85 -25.92 9.81
C ASN A 84 2.09 -25.22 9.28
N SER A 85 2.93 -25.96 8.56
CA SER A 85 4.10 -25.42 7.88
C SER A 85 3.74 -24.67 6.61
N ASP A 86 2.57 -24.91 6.04
CA ASP A 86 2.05 -24.26 4.84
C ASP A 86 0.91 -23.31 5.19
N HIS A 87 1.27 -22.13 5.69
CA HIS A 87 0.34 -21.11 6.15
C HIS A 87 0.39 -19.84 5.26
N PRO A 88 -0.70 -19.07 5.16
CA PRO A 88 -0.80 -17.88 4.29
C PRO A 88 0.26 -16.81 4.57
N TRP A 89 0.79 -16.75 5.78
CA TRP A 89 1.82 -15.77 6.19
C TRP A 89 3.16 -15.93 5.46
N LYS A 90 3.41 -17.07 4.80
CA LYS A 90 4.57 -17.23 3.91
C LYS A 90 4.50 -16.25 2.73
N TRP A 91 3.29 -16.05 2.21
CA TRP A 91 3.05 -15.11 1.11
C TRP A 91 3.35 -13.67 1.54
N LEU A 92 2.98 -13.29 2.76
CA LEU A 92 3.26 -11.96 3.31
C LEU A 92 4.77 -11.68 3.37
N SER A 93 5.58 -12.62 3.81
CA SER A 93 7.04 -12.43 3.86
C SER A 93 7.64 -12.27 2.45
N LYS A 94 7.11 -13.00 1.47
CA LYS A 94 7.54 -12.93 0.07
C LYS A 94 7.17 -11.58 -0.56
N THR A 95 5.93 -11.13 -0.39
CA THR A 95 5.47 -9.84 -0.93
C THR A 95 6.14 -8.65 -0.24
N TYR A 96 6.44 -8.74 1.07
CA TYR A 96 7.16 -7.70 1.80
C TYR A 96 8.56 -7.43 1.22
N THR A 97 9.27 -8.47 0.74
CA THR A 97 10.61 -8.29 0.15
C THR A 97 10.60 -7.48 -1.15
N HIS A 98 9.53 -7.56 -1.91
CA HIS A 98 9.37 -6.87 -3.20
C HIS A 98 8.70 -5.49 -3.06
N PHE A 99 8.19 -5.16 -1.89
CA PHE A 99 7.57 -3.86 -1.66
C PHE A 99 8.63 -2.74 -1.62
N GLY A 100 8.34 -1.62 -2.27
CA GLY A 100 9.23 -0.47 -2.32
C GLY A 100 9.29 0.32 -1.00
N THR A 101 10.17 1.30 -0.96
CA THR A 101 10.29 2.20 0.20
C THR A 101 9.24 3.32 0.15
N ILE A 102 8.92 3.90 1.30
CA ILE A 102 8.02 5.06 1.39
C ILE A 102 8.45 6.22 0.47
N PRO A 103 9.75 6.62 0.41
CA PRO A 103 10.19 7.64 -0.55
C PRO A 103 9.94 7.28 -2.01
N HIS A 104 10.10 6.00 -2.40
CA HIS A 104 9.83 5.54 -3.75
C HIS A 104 8.36 5.75 -4.14
N TYR A 105 7.44 5.33 -3.27
CA TYR A 105 6.01 5.49 -3.55
C TYR A 105 5.53 6.94 -3.46
N ARG A 106 6.13 7.76 -2.60
CA ARG A 106 5.88 9.20 -2.60
C ARG A 106 6.27 9.85 -3.94
N LYS A 107 7.40 9.42 -4.52
CA LYS A 107 7.82 9.90 -5.84
C LYS A 107 6.81 9.46 -6.89
N MET A 108 6.45 8.17 -6.94
CA MET A 108 5.47 7.62 -7.88
C MET A 108 4.12 8.36 -7.81
N MET A 109 3.61 8.65 -6.62
CA MET A 109 2.36 9.42 -6.44
C MET A 109 2.47 10.83 -7.04
N ARG A 110 3.61 11.50 -6.86
CA ARG A 110 3.84 12.83 -7.47
C ARG A 110 3.94 12.75 -8.97
N ASP A 111 4.64 11.74 -9.50
CA ASP A 111 4.82 11.53 -10.93
C ASP A 111 3.47 11.27 -11.63
N VAL A 112 2.52 10.63 -10.94
CA VAL A 112 1.13 10.42 -11.42
C VAL A 112 0.28 11.70 -11.35
N GLY A 113 0.64 12.67 -10.51
CA GLY A 113 -0.06 13.94 -10.42
C GLY A 113 -0.70 14.27 -9.07
N PHE A 114 -0.49 13.43 -8.04
CA PHE A 114 -0.95 13.77 -6.70
C PHE A 114 -0.16 14.92 -6.10
N THR A 115 -0.85 15.83 -5.46
CA THR A 115 -0.31 16.94 -4.66
C THR A 115 -0.34 16.63 -3.17
N GLN A 116 0.27 17.46 -2.33
CA GLN A 116 0.35 17.31 -0.87
C GLN A 116 0.75 15.88 -0.42
N VAL A 117 1.63 15.24 -1.20
CA VAL A 117 2.04 13.85 -0.98
C VAL A 117 2.87 13.73 0.29
N SER A 118 2.37 12.98 1.25
CA SER A 118 3.05 12.64 2.49
C SER A 118 3.19 11.14 2.68
N GLY A 119 4.13 10.73 3.52
CA GLY A 119 4.30 9.32 3.82
C GLY A 119 5.21 9.11 5.02
N ARG A 120 4.83 8.20 5.90
CA ARG A 120 5.57 7.84 7.10
C ARG A 120 5.40 6.37 7.45
N LEU A 121 6.38 5.82 8.15
CA LEU A 121 6.24 4.53 8.82
C LEU A 121 5.41 4.70 10.09
N LEU A 122 4.60 3.71 10.40
CA LEU A 122 3.76 3.68 11.59
C LEU A 122 4.50 2.97 12.72
N PHE A 123 4.60 3.64 13.86
CA PHE A 123 5.08 3.06 15.11
C PHE A 123 3.94 2.25 15.77
N PRO A 124 4.22 1.16 16.51
CA PRO A 124 5.54 0.66 16.92
C PRO A 124 6.18 -0.33 15.94
N PHE A 125 5.44 -0.82 14.96
CA PHE A 125 5.87 -1.96 14.14
C PHE A 125 6.86 -1.60 13.02
N LEU A 126 7.02 -0.32 12.64
CA LEU A 126 7.91 0.15 11.56
C LEU A 126 7.84 -0.66 10.25
N MET A 127 6.87 -1.57 10.16
CA MET A 127 6.62 -2.48 9.04
C MET A 127 5.33 -2.12 8.30
N ALA A 128 4.55 -1.18 8.84
CA ALA A 128 3.43 -0.56 8.16
C ALA A 128 3.78 0.87 7.78
N GLY A 129 3.36 1.28 6.62
CA GLY A 129 3.52 2.62 6.10
C GLY A 129 2.17 3.25 5.80
N LYS A 130 2.04 4.54 6.07
CA LYS A 130 0.94 5.36 5.59
C LYS A 130 1.47 6.29 4.50
N LEU A 131 0.77 6.32 3.37
CA LEU A 131 0.94 7.31 2.31
C LEU A 131 -0.36 8.07 2.15
N SER A 132 -0.31 9.34 1.80
CA SER A 132 -1.48 10.10 1.41
C SER A 132 -1.12 11.14 0.36
N GLY A 133 -2.08 11.49 -0.49
CA GLY A 133 -1.97 12.54 -1.48
C GLY A 133 -3.34 13.07 -1.83
N GLU A 134 -3.39 14.23 -2.43
CA GLU A 134 -4.62 14.88 -2.87
C GLU A 134 -4.62 15.02 -4.39
N LYS A 135 -5.80 14.87 -5.01
CA LYS A 135 -5.99 15.27 -6.39
C LYS A 135 -5.95 16.78 -6.47
N PRO A 136 -5.24 17.38 -7.45
CA PRO A 136 -5.31 18.82 -7.71
C PRO A 136 -6.74 19.32 -7.81
N LEU A 137 -6.94 20.61 -7.57
CA LEU A 137 -8.24 21.28 -7.70
C LEU A 137 -8.62 21.54 -9.16
N ASP A 138 -7.61 21.54 -10.04
CA ASP A 138 -7.73 21.79 -11.47
C ASP A 138 -7.34 20.56 -12.29
#